data_c0e554f862e849dd06b38970fb2ea3a8
#
_entry.id   c0e554f862e849dd06b38970fb2ea3a8
#
_cell.length_a   1.000
_cell.length_b   1.000
_cell.length_c   1.000
_cell.angle_alpha   90.00
_cell.angle_beta   90.00
_cell.angle_gamma   90.00
#
_symmetry.space_group_name_H-M   'P 1'
#
loop_
_entity.id
_entity.type
_entity.pdbx_description
1 polymer ?
#
loop_
_entity_poly.entity_id
_entity_poly.type
_entity_poly.pdbx_seq_one_letter_code
_entity_poly.pdbx_strand_id
1 'polypeptide(L)'
;MKKSLSLVLAFVLAMTMLVGIASAEEGKILNIWCWNTEFQSRFNDYYPEVKEIAEDKSTTTLNDGTIVKWTINPNENNNYQNKLDEALLAQESAAADEKIDIFLIEADYALKYVDSPFTLDVRADIGLTDEQLVGQYKYTQDIATADGVLKGVTWQATPGLFAYRRSIAKDVLGTDDPAEVQAALSDWDKFDAVAEQAAAKGYKMLSGYDDSFRTFSNNVSAPWVDGTTVKVDANIMKWVEQTKLYTEKGYNNKSSLWNDVWAADQGPDGKVFGFFYSTWGINFTLLGNSLADSNAPAEVGNGIFGDYAVCEGPQPYYWGGTWICAAAGTDNAETIKDVMAKLTCDKDIALAITTDTQDYTNNVEAMDELASSDYASAFLGGQNHIALFAKAAPNIDMSNAGPYDQGCNEGIQTAFKDYFDGVVDIDTAKKNFETIIMEKYPELTEVVWP
;
A
#
# COMPACT_ATOMS: atom_id res chain seq x y z
N MET A 1 15.76 40.35 -8.14
CA MET A 1 15.85 39.75 -9.47
C MET A 1 16.39 38.34 -9.29
N LYS A 2 15.53 37.39 -9.17
CA LYS A 2 15.65 35.96 -9.47
C LYS A 2 14.31 35.35 -9.08
N LYS A 3 13.28 35.62 -9.86
CA LYS A 3 12.01 34.91 -9.95
C LYS A 3 12.07 34.18 -11.26
N SER A 4 11.44 32.99 -11.31
CA SER A 4 11.19 32.21 -12.50
C SER A 4 12.27 31.19 -12.88
N LEU A 5 12.14 29.97 -12.31
CA LEU A 5 12.62 28.77 -12.98
C LEU A 5 11.66 27.56 -12.84
N SER A 6 10.50 27.72 -12.20
CA SER A 6 9.50 26.64 -12.08
C SER A 6 8.33 26.74 -13.06
N LEU A 7 8.27 27.75 -13.91
CA LEU A 7 7.11 27.99 -14.79
C LEU A 7 7.45 27.94 -16.30
N VAL A 8 8.59 27.46 -16.70
CA VAL A 8 9.02 27.46 -18.12
C VAL A 8 8.97 26.08 -18.77
N LEU A 9 8.67 25.01 -18.03
CA LEU A 9 8.52 23.68 -18.67
C LEU A 9 7.08 23.35 -19.13
N ALA A 10 6.10 24.18 -18.86
CA ALA A 10 4.69 23.92 -19.21
C ALA A 10 4.21 24.55 -20.51
N PHE A 11 5.02 25.28 -21.28
CA PHE A 11 4.51 26.07 -22.42
C PHE A 11 5.25 25.96 -23.76
N VAL A 12 6.07 24.95 -23.99
CA VAL A 12 6.80 24.81 -25.27
C VAL A 12 6.48 23.53 -26.07
N LEU A 13 5.57 22.67 -25.64
CA LEU A 13 5.22 21.44 -26.41
C LEU A 13 3.78 21.36 -26.89
N ALA A 14 3.13 22.48 -27.18
CA ALA A 14 1.86 22.53 -27.88
C ALA A 14 2.06 22.94 -29.34
N MET A 15 2.92 22.23 -30.09
CA MET A 15 2.91 22.28 -31.55
C MET A 15 3.55 21.04 -32.16
N THR A 16 2.69 20.32 -32.89
CA THR A 16 3.02 19.33 -33.91
C THR A 16 3.64 18.02 -33.47
N MET A 17 2.80 16.99 -33.28
CA MET A 17 3.10 15.67 -33.81
C MET A 17 1.80 14.97 -34.24
N LEU A 18 1.31 15.30 -35.42
CA LEU A 18 0.77 14.30 -36.33
C LEU A 18 1.98 13.63 -36.94
N VAL A 19 2.64 12.75 -36.24
CA VAL A 19 3.56 11.79 -36.86
C VAL A 19 2.81 10.46 -36.80
N GLY A 20 2.59 9.90 -37.99
CA GLY A 20 2.03 8.57 -38.11
C GLY A 20 2.74 7.62 -37.16
N ILE A 21 1.97 6.80 -36.47
CA ILE A 21 2.45 5.66 -35.74
C ILE A 21 3.09 4.73 -36.78
N ALA A 22 4.38 4.93 -37.08
CA ALA A 22 5.20 3.81 -37.51
C ALA A 22 5.23 2.90 -36.26
N SER A 23 4.64 1.72 -36.34
CA SER A 23 4.85 0.69 -35.30
C SER A 23 6.37 0.51 -35.21
N ALA A 24 6.97 1.01 -34.15
CA ALA A 24 8.33 0.65 -33.82
C ALA A 24 8.35 -0.88 -33.76
N GLU A 25 9.37 -1.49 -34.33
CA GLU A 25 9.58 -2.94 -34.18
C GLU A 25 9.73 -3.19 -32.67
N GLU A 26 8.94 -4.11 -32.12
CA GLU A 26 8.90 -4.36 -30.69
C GLU A 26 10.29 -4.75 -30.17
N GLY A 27 10.71 -4.18 -29.05
CA GLY A 27 11.99 -4.46 -28.42
C GLY A 27 12.10 -5.90 -27.90
N LYS A 28 13.30 -6.38 -27.73
CA LYS A 28 13.59 -7.70 -27.14
C LYS A 28 14.17 -7.60 -25.72
N ILE A 29 14.26 -6.40 -25.17
CA ILE A 29 14.66 -6.12 -23.80
C ILE A 29 13.49 -5.39 -23.12
N LEU A 30 12.96 -5.98 -22.04
CA LEU A 30 11.94 -5.38 -21.21
C LEU A 30 12.55 -4.99 -19.85
N ASN A 31 12.78 -3.71 -19.61
CA ASN A 31 13.36 -3.21 -18.36
C ASN A 31 12.27 -2.92 -17.33
N ILE A 32 12.29 -3.64 -16.21
CA ILE A 32 11.33 -3.47 -15.12
C ILE A 32 12.02 -2.93 -13.87
N TRP A 33 11.52 -1.81 -13.34
CA TRP A 33 12.01 -1.16 -12.14
C TRP A 33 11.06 -1.36 -10.95
N CYS A 34 11.60 -1.83 -9.82
CA CYS A 34 10.87 -2.04 -8.58
C CYS A 34 11.75 -1.80 -7.35
N TRP A 35 11.12 -1.72 -6.17
CA TRP A 35 11.85 -1.48 -4.92
C TRP A 35 12.12 -2.75 -4.11
N ASN A 36 11.49 -3.86 -4.46
CA ASN A 36 11.69 -5.18 -3.84
C ASN A 36 11.44 -6.30 -4.86
N THR A 37 11.53 -7.54 -4.41
CA THR A 37 11.38 -8.73 -5.25
C THR A 37 9.93 -9.23 -5.36
N GLU A 38 8.95 -8.57 -4.78
CA GLU A 38 7.57 -9.06 -4.75
C GLU A 38 7.00 -9.20 -6.16
N PHE A 39 7.02 -8.12 -6.96
CA PHE A 39 6.52 -8.19 -8.33
C PHE A 39 7.33 -9.16 -9.20
N GLN A 40 8.65 -9.20 -9.03
CA GLN A 40 9.49 -10.17 -9.73
C GLN A 40 9.03 -11.61 -9.44
N SER A 41 8.68 -11.93 -8.19
CA SER A 41 8.14 -13.26 -7.84
C SER A 41 6.77 -13.48 -8.48
N ARG A 42 5.86 -12.50 -8.41
CA ARG A 42 4.54 -12.61 -9.05
C ARG A 42 4.67 -12.82 -10.56
N PHE A 43 5.54 -12.07 -11.22
CA PHE A 43 5.83 -12.21 -12.63
C PHE A 43 6.41 -13.60 -12.95
N ASN A 44 7.45 -14.00 -12.25
CA ASN A 44 8.15 -15.25 -12.54
C ASN A 44 7.31 -16.51 -12.25
N ASP A 45 6.44 -16.45 -11.25
CA ASP A 45 5.66 -17.62 -10.80
C ASP A 45 4.31 -17.74 -11.54
N TYR A 46 3.74 -16.62 -12.03
CA TYR A 46 2.37 -16.63 -12.56
C TYR A 46 2.23 -16.09 -13.99
N TYR A 47 3.22 -15.38 -14.55
CA TYR A 47 3.11 -14.93 -15.93
C TYR A 47 3.36 -16.09 -16.91
N PRO A 48 2.38 -16.48 -17.74
CA PRO A 48 2.46 -17.71 -18.52
C PRO A 48 3.57 -17.76 -19.56
N GLU A 49 4.06 -16.60 -19.98
CA GLU A 49 5.10 -16.49 -21.01
C GLU A 49 6.53 -16.65 -20.46
N VAL A 50 6.71 -16.85 -19.16
CA VAL A 50 8.02 -17.12 -18.56
C VAL A 50 8.55 -18.47 -19.04
N LYS A 51 9.73 -18.46 -19.66
CA LYS A 51 10.43 -19.64 -20.17
C LYS A 51 11.58 -20.08 -19.28
N GLU A 52 12.38 -19.10 -18.83
CA GLU A 52 13.60 -19.37 -18.07
C GLU A 52 13.91 -18.20 -17.14
N ILE A 53 14.33 -18.50 -15.94
CA ILE A 53 14.76 -17.53 -14.93
C ILE A 53 16.24 -17.75 -14.69
N ALA A 54 17.07 -16.71 -14.80
CA ALA A 54 18.49 -16.78 -14.50
C ALA A 54 18.72 -17.20 -13.03
N GLU A 55 19.80 -17.93 -12.75
CA GLU A 55 20.10 -18.46 -11.42
C GLU A 55 20.20 -17.34 -10.36
N ASP A 56 20.78 -16.19 -10.74
CA ASP A 56 20.89 -14.99 -9.91
C ASP A 56 19.63 -14.13 -9.90
N LYS A 57 18.58 -14.54 -10.62
CA LYS A 57 17.32 -13.83 -10.83
C LYS A 57 17.46 -12.41 -11.43
N SER A 58 18.60 -12.07 -12.03
CA SER A 58 18.80 -10.76 -12.65
C SER A 58 18.00 -10.58 -13.94
N THR A 59 17.67 -11.68 -14.61
CA THR A 59 16.89 -11.69 -15.85
C THR A 59 15.88 -12.83 -15.89
N THR A 60 14.82 -12.61 -16.67
CA THR A 60 13.82 -13.62 -17.02
C THR A 60 13.67 -13.64 -18.54
N THR A 61 13.72 -14.82 -19.17
CA THR A 61 13.53 -14.97 -20.62
C THR A 61 12.10 -15.43 -20.90
N LEU A 62 11.43 -14.79 -21.84
CA LEU A 62 10.07 -15.12 -22.27
C LEU A 62 10.09 -16.12 -23.45
N ASN A 63 8.94 -16.72 -23.74
CA ASN A 63 8.77 -17.71 -24.80
C ASN A 63 9.11 -17.17 -26.21
N ASP A 64 8.87 -15.90 -26.44
CA ASP A 64 9.18 -15.21 -27.70
C ASP A 64 10.65 -14.79 -27.84
N GLY A 65 11.44 -14.97 -26.78
CA GLY A 65 12.84 -14.61 -26.67
C GLY A 65 13.11 -13.23 -26.09
N THR A 66 12.09 -12.51 -25.64
CA THR A 66 12.25 -11.25 -24.91
C THR A 66 12.98 -11.49 -23.58
N ILE A 67 13.93 -10.64 -23.25
CA ILE A 67 14.70 -10.69 -22.00
C ILE A 67 14.20 -9.60 -21.07
N VAL A 68 13.57 -10.00 -19.97
CA VAL A 68 13.20 -9.10 -18.88
C VAL A 68 14.43 -8.83 -18.01
N LYS A 69 14.79 -7.58 -17.84
CA LYS A 69 15.84 -7.12 -16.94
C LYS A 69 15.24 -6.48 -15.70
N TRP A 70 15.66 -6.95 -14.54
CA TRP A 70 15.16 -6.47 -13.26
C TRP A 70 16.10 -5.44 -12.64
N THR A 71 15.60 -4.23 -12.38
CA THR A 71 16.28 -3.21 -11.61
C THR A 71 15.58 -3.05 -10.27
N ILE A 72 16.19 -3.57 -9.21
CA ILE A 72 15.62 -3.56 -7.86
C ILE A 72 16.40 -2.57 -6.99
N ASN A 73 15.75 -1.50 -6.56
CA ASN A 73 16.32 -0.47 -5.69
C ASN A 73 15.48 -0.35 -4.41
N PRO A 74 15.95 -0.81 -3.24
CA PRO A 74 15.22 -0.63 -1.99
C PRO A 74 14.81 0.83 -1.75
N ASN A 75 13.57 1.04 -1.23
CA ASN A 75 13.02 2.39 -1.06
C ASN A 75 13.38 3.06 0.28
N GLU A 76 14.36 2.53 1.00
CA GLU A 76 14.87 3.17 2.21
C GLU A 76 15.33 4.59 1.91
N ASN A 77 14.87 5.56 2.71
CA ASN A 77 15.15 6.99 2.51
C ASN A 77 14.77 7.50 1.11
N ASN A 78 13.68 6.98 0.53
CA ASN A 78 13.21 7.29 -0.82
C ASN A 78 14.22 6.98 -1.94
N ASN A 79 15.16 6.07 -1.71
CA ASN A 79 16.22 5.76 -2.69
C ASN A 79 15.64 5.26 -4.03
N TYR A 80 14.62 4.38 -3.99
CA TYR A 80 13.95 3.93 -5.22
C TYR A 80 13.34 5.10 -6.00
N GLN A 81 12.56 5.95 -5.32
CA GLN A 81 11.90 7.10 -5.95
C GLN A 81 12.94 8.07 -6.56
N ASN A 82 14.02 8.38 -5.83
CA ASN A 82 15.06 9.28 -6.31
C ASN A 82 15.73 8.74 -7.58
N LYS A 83 16.07 7.45 -7.61
CA LYS A 83 16.67 6.81 -8.79
C LYS A 83 15.70 6.70 -9.96
N LEU A 84 14.43 6.41 -9.68
CA LEU A 84 13.39 6.36 -10.71
C LEU A 84 13.19 7.74 -11.33
N ASP A 85 13.15 8.80 -10.54
CA ASP A 85 13.06 10.18 -11.02
C ASP A 85 14.22 10.53 -11.98
N GLU A 86 15.45 10.22 -11.57
CA GLU A 86 16.65 10.46 -12.40
C GLU A 86 16.58 9.69 -13.73
N ALA A 87 16.16 8.42 -13.68
CA ALA A 87 16.08 7.57 -14.87
C ALA A 87 14.95 7.99 -15.81
N LEU A 88 13.76 8.34 -15.29
CA LEU A 88 12.65 8.85 -16.10
C LEU A 88 12.97 10.20 -16.74
N LEU A 89 13.70 11.08 -16.06
CA LEU A 89 14.17 12.34 -16.66
C LEU A 89 15.18 12.11 -17.80
N ALA A 90 15.95 11.03 -17.75
CA ALA A 90 16.91 10.64 -18.80
C ALA A 90 16.28 9.80 -19.92
N GLN A 91 15.03 9.36 -19.79
CA GLN A 91 14.34 8.39 -20.63
C GLN A 91 14.38 8.72 -22.13
N GLU A 92 14.18 10.00 -22.49
CA GLU A 92 14.18 10.44 -23.91
C GLU A 92 15.56 10.23 -24.58
N SER A 93 16.65 10.37 -23.82
CA SER A 93 18.03 10.26 -24.33
C SER A 93 18.62 8.87 -24.19
N ALA A 94 17.95 7.95 -23.49
CA ALA A 94 18.42 6.58 -23.29
C ALA A 94 18.35 5.80 -24.62
N ALA A 95 19.27 4.83 -24.79
CA ALA A 95 19.19 3.86 -25.88
C ALA A 95 17.93 2.99 -25.72
N ALA A 96 17.36 2.48 -26.81
CA ALA A 96 16.12 1.70 -26.77
C ALA A 96 16.16 0.59 -25.71
N ASP A 97 17.20 -0.26 -25.73
CA ASP A 97 17.38 -1.38 -24.78
C ASP A 97 17.74 -0.96 -23.34
N GLU A 98 17.86 0.33 -23.06
CA GLU A 98 18.19 0.91 -21.73
C GLU A 98 17.04 1.73 -21.16
N LYS A 99 16.00 1.99 -21.95
CA LYS A 99 14.80 2.69 -21.50
C LYS A 99 14.07 1.86 -20.45
N ILE A 100 13.45 2.55 -19.50
CA ILE A 100 12.48 1.91 -18.61
C ILE A 100 11.24 1.59 -19.43
N ASP A 101 10.73 0.37 -19.34
CA ASP A 101 9.49 -0.06 -19.95
C ASP A 101 8.35 -0.12 -18.94
N ILE A 102 8.61 -0.79 -17.82
CA ILE A 102 7.69 -0.87 -16.69
C ILE A 102 8.39 -0.32 -15.45
N PHE A 103 7.70 0.49 -14.69
CA PHE A 103 8.09 0.84 -13.35
C PHE A 103 6.94 0.66 -12.38
N LEU A 104 7.26 0.26 -11.15
CA LEU A 104 6.26 0.04 -10.14
C LEU A 104 6.17 1.25 -9.21
N ILE A 105 4.95 1.54 -8.77
CA ILE A 105 4.66 2.58 -7.78
C ILE A 105 3.85 1.99 -6.63
N GLU A 106 4.09 2.50 -5.44
CA GLU A 106 3.36 2.13 -4.23
C GLU A 106 2.33 3.22 -3.90
N ALA A 107 1.25 2.85 -3.25
CA ALA A 107 0.10 3.69 -2.99
C ALA A 107 0.45 5.06 -2.37
N ASP A 108 1.38 5.11 -1.43
CA ASP A 108 1.70 6.34 -0.69
C ASP A 108 2.27 7.44 -1.59
N TYR A 109 2.93 7.08 -2.70
CA TYR A 109 3.50 8.02 -3.67
C TYR A 109 2.98 7.87 -5.11
N ALA A 110 1.93 7.07 -5.30
CA ALA A 110 1.39 6.78 -6.62
C ALA A 110 1.06 8.05 -7.42
N LEU A 111 0.38 9.01 -6.81
CA LEU A 111 -0.08 10.22 -7.49
C LEU A 111 1.05 11.13 -8.00
N LYS A 112 2.25 11.07 -7.41
CA LYS A 112 3.44 11.73 -7.96
C LYS A 112 3.77 11.26 -9.40
N TYR A 113 3.60 9.97 -9.67
CA TYR A 113 3.93 9.36 -10.97
C TYR A 113 2.73 9.28 -11.90
N VAL A 114 1.55 9.10 -11.36
CA VAL A 114 0.29 9.06 -12.11
C VAL A 114 0.03 10.40 -12.79
N ASP A 115 0.28 11.51 -12.10
CA ASP A 115 0.19 12.88 -12.66
C ASP A 115 1.46 13.31 -13.43
N SER A 116 2.23 12.35 -13.93
CA SER A 116 3.50 12.58 -14.61
C SER A 116 3.38 12.35 -16.12
N PRO A 117 4.09 13.14 -16.96
CA PRO A 117 4.18 12.90 -18.40
C PRO A 117 4.98 11.64 -18.74
N PHE A 118 5.69 11.06 -17.76
CA PHE A 118 6.47 9.84 -17.96
C PHE A 118 5.65 8.55 -17.88
N THR A 119 4.37 8.65 -17.49
CA THR A 119 3.47 7.49 -17.32
C THR A 119 2.43 7.47 -18.44
N LEU A 120 2.35 6.36 -19.18
CA LEU A 120 1.43 6.17 -20.30
C LEU A 120 0.00 5.90 -19.86
N ASP A 121 -0.97 6.22 -20.72
CA ASP A 121 -2.38 5.84 -20.57
C ASP A 121 -2.53 4.33 -20.80
N VAL A 122 -3.05 3.64 -19.78
CA VAL A 122 -3.28 2.18 -19.82
C VAL A 122 -4.27 1.79 -20.94
N ARG A 123 -5.23 2.64 -21.27
CA ARG A 123 -6.22 2.39 -22.34
C ARG A 123 -5.74 2.85 -23.69
N ALA A 124 -5.38 4.14 -23.81
CA ALA A 124 -5.07 4.73 -25.11
C ALA A 124 -3.71 4.33 -25.67
N ASP A 125 -2.68 4.25 -24.81
CA ASP A 125 -1.30 3.98 -25.25
C ASP A 125 -0.98 2.48 -25.16
N ILE A 126 -1.44 1.78 -24.10
CA ILE A 126 -1.15 0.36 -23.89
C ILE A 126 -2.25 -0.53 -24.47
N GLY A 127 -3.50 -0.06 -24.47
CA GLY A 127 -4.61 -0.75 -25.14
C GLY A 127 -5.34 -1.80 -24.30
N LEU A 128 -5.32 -1.69 -22.95
CA LEU A 128 -6.24 -2.47 -22.13
C LEU A 128 -7.67 -1.99 -22.34
N THR A 129 -8.61 -2.93 -22.41
CA THR A 129 -10.03 -2.61 -22.65
C THR A 129 -10.80 -2.46 -21.35
N ASP A 130 -11.95 -1.75 -21.42
CA ASP A 130 -12.84 -1.63 -20.27
C ASP A 130 -13.39 -2.99 -19.80
N GLU A 131 -13.57 -3.94 -20.73
CA GLU A 131 -13.99 -5.31 -20.38
C GLU A 131 -12.94 -6.06 -19.55
N GLN A 132 -11.65 -5.79 -19.78
CA GLN A 132 -10.58 -6.36 -18.97
C GLN A 132 -10.53 -5.69 -17.57
N LEU A 133 -10.72 -4.38 -17.52
CA LEU A 133 -10.57 -3.58 -16.31
C LEU A 133 -11.79 -3.60 -15.38
N VAL A 134 -12.98 -3.99 -15.87
CA VAL A 134 -14.24 -3.95 -15.10
C VAL A 134 -14.22 -4.86 -13.88
N GLY A 135 -13.40 -5.92 -13.90
CA GLY A 135 -13.26 -6.86 -12.79
C GLY A 135 -12.41 -6.35 -11.62
N GLN A 136 -11.80 -5.17 -11.74
CA GLN A 136 -10.97 -4.59 -10.68
C GLN A 136 -11.79 -3.72 -9.70
N TYR A 137 -11.32 -3.61 -8.44
CA TYR A 137 -11.95 -2.72 -7.46
C TYR A 137 -11.77 -1.26 -7.87
N LYS A 138 -12.85 -0.47 -7.76
CA LYS A 138 -12.86 0.93 -8.22
C LYS A 138 -11.79 1.80 -7.55
N TYR A 139 -11.60 1.71 -6.24
CA TYR A 139 -10.64 2.54 -5.52
C TYR A 139 -9.20 2.32 -6.00
N THR A 140 -8.85 1.11 -6.47
CA THR A 140 -7.51 0.85 -7.02
C THR A 140 -7.28 1.54 -8.34
N GLN A 141 -8.33 1.70 -9.15
CA GLN A 141 -8.28 2.51 -10.37
C GLN A 141 -8.27 4.01 -10.03
N ASP A 142 -9.04 4.45 -9.03
CA ASP A 142 -9.09 5.86 -8.63
C ASP A 142 -7.70 6.38 -8.20
N ILE A 143 -6.95 5.61 -7.41
CA ILE A 143 -5.57 5.93 -7.02
C ILE A 143 -4.63 6.10 -8.23
N ALA A 144 -4.83 5.30 -9.29
CA ALA A 144 -3.99 5.33 -10.48
C ALA A 144 -4.55 6.22 -11.61
N THR A 145 -5.52 7.08 -11.31
CA THR A 145 -6.16 7.96 -12.29
C THR A 145 -5.84 9.43 -12.01
N ALA A 146 -5.30 10.12 -13.01
CA ALA A 146 -5.13 11.58 -13.01
C ALA A 146 -5.88 12.18 -14.21
N ASP A 147 -6.65 13.26 -13.96
CA ASP A 147 -7.45 13.96 -14.97
C ASP A 147 -8.37 13.03 -15.81
N GLY A 148 -8.86 11.96 -15.18
CA GLY A 148 -9.72 10.96 -15.83
C GLY A 148 -8.97 9.93 -16.70
N VAL A 149 -7.64 9.94 -16.68
CA VAL A 149 -6.77 9.01 -17.42
C VAL A 149 -6.20 7.96 -16.47
N LEU A 150 -6.44 6.67 -16.73
CA LEU A 150 -5.86 5.57 -15.97
C LEU A 150 -4.41 5.35 -16.39
N LYS A 151 -3.48 5.45 -15.43
CA LYS A 151 -2.04 5.44 -15.65
C LYS A 151 -1.33 4.20 -15.09
N GLY A 152 -2.03 3.34 -14.37
CA GLY A 152 -1.47 2.13 -13.81
C GLY A 152 -2.54 1.11 -13.45
N VAL A 153 -2.17 -0.14 -13.37
CA VAL A 153 -3.02 -1.26 -12.92
C VAL A 153 -2.31 -2.07 -11.85
N THR A 154 -3.06 -2.72 -10.97
CA THR A 154 -2.49 -3.47 -9.85
C THR A 154 -3.08 -4.87 -9.78
N TRP A 155 -2.24 -5.84 -9.37
CA TRP A 155 -2.72 -7.18 -9.00
C TRP A 155 -3.23 -7.24 -7.56
N GLN A 156 -2.87 -6.26 -6.70
CA GLN A 156 -3.23 -6.21 -5.28
C GLN A 156 -4.36 -5.23 -5.04
N ALA A 157 -5.32 -5.59 -4.20
CA ALA A 157 -6.37 -4.67 -3.77
C ALA A 157 -6.16 -4.13 -2.34
N THR A 158 -5.38 -4.78 -1.53
CA THR A 158 -4.88 -4.36 -0.20
C THR A 158 -5.86 -3.69 0.76
N PRO A 159 -7.14 -4.16 0.88
CA PRO A 159 -8.02 -3.67 1.93
C PRO A 159 -7.44 -3.99 3.32
N GLY A 160 -7.72 -3.13 4.29
CA GLY A 160 -7.27 -3.29 5.66
C GLY A 160 -8.26 -4.03 6.55
N LEU A 161 -7.76 -4.73 7.55
CA LEU A 161 -8.51 -5.35 8.64
C LEU A 161 -7.74 -5.22 9.95
N PHE A 162 -8.40 -5.54 11.07
CA PHE A 162 -7.78 -5.61 12.37
C PHE A 162 -7.44 -7.06 12.72
N ALA A 163 -6.14 -7.39 12.80
CA ALA A 163 -5.64 -8.69 13.24
C ALA A 163 -5.50 -8.71 14.76
N TYR A 164 -6.18 -9.63 15.43
CA TYR A 164 -6.16 -9.72 16.89
C TYR A 164 -5.67 -11.09 17.39
N ARG A 165 -5.11 -11.11 18.60
CA ARG A 165 -4.69 -12.31 19.30
C ARG A 165 -5.90 -13.00 19.93
N ARG A 166 -6.24 -14.22 19.47
CA ARG A 166 -7.38 -15.01 19.99
C ARG A 166 -7.28 -15.24 21.48
N SER A 167 -6.11 -15.65 21.96
CA SER A 167 -5.88 -15.90 23.38
C SER A 167 -6.10 -14.66 24.24
N ILE A 168 -5.67 -13.48 23.77
CA ILE A 168 -5.87 -12.21 24.47
C ILE A 168 -7.33 -11.78 24.40
N ALA A 169 -7.98 -11.87 23.23
CA ALA A 169 -9.41 -11.58 23.08
C ALA A 169 -10.25 -12.47 24.01
N LYS A 170 -9.93 -13.77 24.09
CA LYS A 170 -10.59 -14.70 25.00
C LYS A 170 -10.47 -14.27 26.47
N ASP A 171 -9.28 -13.82 26.88
CA ASP A 171 -9.09 -13.34 28.24
C ASP A 171 -9.82 -12.01 28.49
N VAL A 172 -9.72 -11.03 27.57
CA VAL A 172 -10.26 -9.68 27.73
C VAL A 172 -11.78 -9.65 27.57
N LEU A 173 -12.32 -10.26 26.52
CA LEU A 173 -13.73 -10.21 26.12
C LEU A 173 -14.54 -11.45 26.53
N GLY A 174 -13.88 -12.53 26.92
CA GLY A 174 -14.51 -13.82 27.16
C GLY A 174 -14.78 -14.64 25.89
N THR A 175 -14.43 -14.12 24.73
CA THR A 175 -14.62 -14.75 23.42
C THR A 175 -13.44 -14.51 22.51
N ASP A 176 -13.20 -15.40 21.57
CA ASP A 176 -12.25 -15.29 20.47
C ASP A 176 -12.92 -15.46 19.11
N ASP A 177 -14.24 -15.56 19.07
CA ASP A 177 -15.03 -15.64 17.85
C ASP A 177 -14.95 -14.34 17.05
N PRO A 178 -14.58 -14.38 15.76
CA PRO A 178 -14.40 -13.16 14.95
C PRO A 178 -15.62 -12.26 14.85
N ALA A 179 -16.83 -12.81 14.83
CA ALA A 179 -18.04 -12.00 14.75
C ALA A 179 -18.35 -11.29 16.07
N GLU A 180 -18.13 -11.97 17.21
CA GLU A 180 -18.31 -11.38 18.54
C GLU A 180 -17.22 -10.33 18.83
N VAL A 181 -15.96 -10.60 18.45
CA VAL A 181 -14.86 -9.62 18.54
C VAL A 181 -15.14 -8.41 17.66
N GLN A 182 -15.62 -8.60 16.41
CA GLN A 182 -16.05 -7.50 15.55
C GLN A 182 -17.15 -6.65 16.18
N ALA A 183 -18.15 -7.27 16.81
CA ALA A 183 -19.22 -6.54 17.50
C ALA A 183 -18.69 -5.65 18.63
N ALA A 184 -17.63 -6.10 19.34
CA ALA A 184 -16.96 -5.35 20.37
C ALA A 184 -16.02 -4.24 19.86
N LEU A 185 -15.61 -4.29 18.58
CA LEU A 185 -14.66 -3.35 17.96
C LEU A 185 -15.29 -2.55 16.81
N SER A 186 -16.62 -2.52 16.67
CA SER A 186 -17.33 -2.05 15.47
C SER A 186 -17.32 -0.53 15.27
N ASP A 187 -16.86 0.23 16.25
CA ASP A 187 -16.70 1.69 16.19
C ASP A 187 -15.60 2.11 17.17
N TRP A 188 -15.14 3.36 17.06
CA TRP A 188 -14.04 3.85 17.88
C TRP A 188 -14.35 3.92 19.38
N ASP A 189 -15.59 4.24 19.76
CA ASP A 189 -16.00 4.28 21.18
C ASP A 189 -15.89 2.89 21.83
N LYS A 190 -16.32 1.86 21.12
CA LYS A 190 -16.20 0.48 21.57
C LYS A 190 -14.76 0.00 21.56
N PHE A 191 -14.00 0.37 20.53
CA PHE A 191 -12.58 0.05 20.42
C PHE A 191 -11.80 0.61 21.62
N ASP A 192 -12.06 1.86 22.00
CA ASP A 192 -11.46 2.52 23.17
C ASP A 192 -11.90 1.84 24.50
N ALA A 193 -13.15 1.41 24.59
CA ALA A 193 -13.64 0.67 25.76
C ALA A 193 -12.95 -0.71 25.89
N VAL A 194 -12.63 -1.38 24.79
CA VAL A 194 -11.83 -2.62 24.80
C VAL A 194 -10.38 -2.33 25.19
N ALA A 195 -9.82 -1.20 24.74
CA ALA A 195 -8.47 -0.79 25.13
C ALA A 195 -8.34 -0.62 26.66
N GLU A 196 -9.35 -0.02 27.30
CA GLU A 196 -9.40 0.09 28.77
C GLU A 196 -9.47 -1.28 29.46
N GLN A 197 -10.31 -2.20 28.95
CA GLN A 197 -10.43 -3.56 29.48
C GLN A 197 -9.13 -4.35 29.31
N ALA A 198 -8.46 -4.24 28.15
CA ALA A 198 -7.18 -4.87 27.87
C ALA A 198 -6.10 -4.37 28.86
N ALA A 199 -6.01 -3.06 29.05
CA ALA A 199 -5.07 -2.44 29.97
C ALA A 199 -5.29 -2.88 31.43
N ALA A 200 -6.54 -3.02 31.86
CA ALA A 200 -6.88 -3.51 33.21
C ALA A 200 -6.37 -4.95 33.44
N LYS A 201 -6.13 -5.71 32.39
CA LYS A 201 -5.57 -7.08 32.42
C LYS A 201 -4.07 -7.14 32.12
N GLY A 202 -3.43 -5.98 31.91
CA GLY A 202 -2.00 -5.87 31.62
C GLY A 202 -1.61 -6.06 30.17
N TYR A 203 -2.57 -5.98 29.25
CA TYR A 203 -2.34 -5.96 27.81
C TYR A 203 -2.30 -4.54 27.27
N LYS A 204 -1.75 -4.37 26.07
CA LYS A 204 -1.87 -3.15 25.26
C LYS A 204 -2.94 -3.38 24.19
N MET A 205 -3.62 -2.33 23.79
CA MET A 205 -4.56 -2.43 22.67
C MET A 205 -3.83 -2.43 21.32
N LEU A 206 -2.84 -1.53 21.19
CA LEU A 206 -2.00 -1.35 20.01
C LEU A 206 -0.53 -1.36 20.40
N SER A 207 0.36 -1.57 19.43
CA SER A 207 1.80 -1.53 19.65
C SER A 207 2.33 -0.10 19.74
N GLY A 208 1.91 0.79 18.86
CA GLY A 208 2.53 2.10 18.76
C GLY A 208 1.65 3.26 18.36
N TYR A 209 2.34 4.34 18.00
CA TYR A 209 1.72 5.62 17.65
C TYR A 209 1.00 5.56 16.30
N ASP A 210 1.55 4.79 15.37
CA ASP A 210 1.21 4.83 13.95
C ASP A 210 0.16 3.77 13.58
N ASP A 211 -0.09 2.78 14.45
CA ASP A 211 -0.88 1.59 14.13
C ASP A 211 -2.27 1.90 13.57
N SER A 212 -2.98 2.87 14.16
CA SER A 212 -4.32 3.26 13.71
C SER A 212 -4.33 4.38 12.68
N PHE A 213 -3.19 4.98 12.34
CA PHE A 213 -3.13 6.19 11.52
C PHE A 213 -3.87 6.04 10.19
N ARG A 214 -3.66 4.93 9.47
CA ARG A 214 -4.25 4.72 8.13
C ARG A 214 -5.77 4.64 8.16
N THR A 215 -6.36 4.15 9.25
CA THR A 215 -7.82 4.13 9.38
C THR A 215 -8.41 5.53 9.46
N PHE A 216 -7.67 6.50 9.99
CA PHE A 216 -8.09 7.90 10.04
C PHE A 216 -7.73 8.65 8.76
N SER A 217 -6.52 8.47 8.23
CA SER A 217 -6.04 9.20 7.06
C SER A 217 -6.73 8.78 5.74
N ASN A 218 -7.21 7.55 5.65
CA ASN A 218 -8.00 7.12 4.49
C ASN A 218 -9.46 7.60 4.52
N ASN A 219 -9.93 8.10 5.66
CA ASN A 219 -11.33 8.50 5.84
C ASN A 219 -11.45 10.02 6.10
N VAL A 220 -10.62 10.79 5.42
CA VAL A 220 -10.67 12.27 5.43
C VAL A 220 -11.80 12.80 4.57
N SER A 221 -12.33 13.97 4.93
CA SER A 221 -13.44 14.61 4.23
C SER A 221 -13.03 15.46 3.02
N ALA A 222 -11.71 15.74 2.87
CA ALA A 222 -11.13 16.50 1.78
C ALA A 222 -9.64 16.14 1.59
N PRO A 223 -9.07 16.41 0.41
CA PRO A 223 -7.63 16.28 0.19
C PRO A 223 -6.82 17.15 1.16
N TRP A 224 -5.58 16.73 1.44
CA TRP A 224 -4.64 17.51 2.26
C TRP A 224 -4.40 18.94 1.75
N VAL A 225 -4.43 19.15 0.45
CA VAL A 225 -4.09 20.43 -0.17
C VAL A 225 -5.20 20.91 -1.10
N ASP A 226 -5.58 22.18 -0.93
CA ASP A 226 -6.48 22.92 -1.82
C ASP A 226 -5.79 24.19 -2.28
N GLY A 227 -5.41 24.25 -3.54
CA GLY A 227 -4.58 25.30 -4.09
C GLY A 227 -3.18 25.32 -3.47
N THR A 228 -2.87 26.30 -2.62
CA THR A 228 -1.60 26.40 -1.89
C THR A 228 -1.78 26.26 -0.37
N THR A 229 -2.98 25.87 0.07
CA THR A 229 -3.35 25.77 1.48
C THR A 229 -3.39 24.31 1.90
N VAL A 230 -2.66 23.94 2.95
CA VAL A 230 -2.76 22.64 3.62
C VAL A 230 -3.94 22.66 4.57
N LYS A 231 -4.86 21.71 4.46
CA LYS A 231 -6.03 21.57 5.31
C LYS A 231 -5.91 20.29 6.13
N VAL A 232 -5.63 20.43 7.42
CA VAL A 232 -5.62 19.28 8.32
C VAL A 232 -7.07 18.86 8.60
N ASP A 233 -7.42 17.64 8.21
CA ASP A 233 -8.78 17.11 8.41
C ASP A 233 -9.06 16.84 9.89
N ALA A 234 -10.31 17.03 10.30
CA ALA A 234 -10.75 16.72 11.66
C ALA A 234 -10.53 15.25 12.03
N ASN A 235 -10.56 14.35 11.06
CA ASN A 235 -10.31 12.92 11.28
C ASN A 235 -8.83 12.63 11.62
N ILE A 236 -7.91 13.39 11.04
CA ILE A 236 -6.48 13.35 11.42
C ILE A 236 -6.31 13.80 12.89
N MET A 237 -7.03 14.84 13.31
CA MET A 237 -6.98 15.29 14.71
C MET A 237 -7.59 14.27 15.69
N LYS A 238 -8.59 13.48 15.29
CA LYS A 238 -9.08 12.36 16.10
C LYS A 238 -7.99 11.29 16.32
N TRP A 239 -7.19 10.99 15.29
CA TRP A 239 -6.03 10.12 15.47
C TRP A 239 -5.04 10.72 16.48
N VAL A 240 -4.77 12.01 16.40
CA VAL A 240 -3.88 12.71 17.35
C VAL A 240 -4.41 12.59 18.77
N GLU A 241 -5.71 12.83 18.99
CA GLU A 241 -6.36 12.73 20.30
C GLU A 241 -6.33 11.29 20.85
N GLN A 242 -6.69 10.29 20.02
CA GLN A 242 -6.67 8.88 20.41
C GLN A 242 -5.26 8.42 20.76
N THR A 243 -4.28 8.72 19.91
CA THR A 243 -2.88 8.30 20.14
C THR A 243 -2.31 8.94 21.40
N LYS A 244 -2.63 10.21 21.65
CA LYS A 244 -2.27 10.89 22.91
C LYS A 244 -2.87 10.18 24.12
N LEU A 245 -4.18 9.91 24.07
CA LEU A 245 -4.89 9.19 25.12
C LEU A 245 -4.27 7.81 25.39
N TYR A 246 -4.01 7.04 24.31
CA TYR A 246 -3.44 5.69 24.41
C TYR A 246 -2.05 5.70 25.02
N THR A 247 -1.25 6.69 24.66
CA THR A 247 0.10 6.87 25.21
C THR A 247 0.06 7.23 26.70
N GLU A 248 -0.81 8.16 27.10
CA GLU A 248 -0.98 8.58 28.49
C GLU A 248 -1.56 7.49 29.40
N LYS A 249 -2.53 6.73 28.87
CA LYS A 249 -3.17 5.62 29.60
C LYS A 249 -2.35 4.33 29.55
N GLY A 250 -1.30 4.29 28.76
CA GLY A 250 -0.48 3.11 28.57
C GLY A 250 -1.20 1.99 27.81
N TYR A 251 -2.06 2.33 26.84
CA TYR A 251 -2.76 1.40 25.98
C TYR A 251 -1.92 0.99 24.76
N ASN A 252 -0.77 1.61 24.56
CA ASN A 252 0.24 1.23 23.57
C ASN A 252 1.64 1.08 24.19
N ASN A 253 2.59 0.50 23.44
CA ASN A 253 4.00 0.32 23.83
C ASN A 253 4.91 1.45 23.32
N LYS A 254 4.35 2.52 22.75
CA LYS A 254 5.11 3.65 22.18
C LYS A 254 6.07 3.23 21.06
N SER A 255 5.74 2.19 20.34
CA SER A 255 6.50 1.76 19.17
C SER A 255 6.14 2.60 17.94
N SER A 256 6.84 2.38 16.84
CA SER A 256 6.46 2.83 15.51
C SER A 256 6.48 1.62 14.58
N LEU A 257 5.69 1.67 13.50
CA LEU A 257 5.67 0.64 12.46
C LEU A 257 7.11 0.30 12.01
N TRP A 258 7.36 -0.97 11.75
CA TRP A 258 8.62 -1.52 11.24
C TRP A 258 9.82 -1.52 12.20
N ASN A 259 9.67 -1.06 13.45
CA ASN A 259 10.74 -1.18 14.42
C ASN A 259 10.73 -2.55 15.14
N ASP A 260 11.82 -2.85 15.85
CA ASP A 260 12.00 -4.12 16.55
C ASP A 260 10.94 -4.35 17.65
N VAL A 261 10.44 -3.29 18.29
CA VAL A 261 9.41 -3.40 19.34
C VAL A 261 8.09 -3.81 18.71
N TRP A 262 7.69 -3.18 17.59
CA TRP A 262 6.49 -3.52 16.85
C TRP A 262 6.53 -4.98 16.35
N ALA A 263 7.67 -5.42 15.84
CA ALA A 263 7.85 -6.81 15.43
C ALA A 263 7.76 -7.79 16.60
N ALA A 264 8.40 -7.48 17.74
CA ALA A 264 8.38 -8.31 18.95
C ALA A 264 6.98 -8.40 19.57
N ASP A 265 6.19 -7.32 19.52
CA ASP A 265 4.82 -7.28 20.03
C ASP A 265 3.88 -8.26 19.30
N GLN A 266 4.21 -8.64 18.07
CA GLN A 266 3.48 -9.64 17.27
C GLN A 266 3.85 -11.08 17.63
N GLY A 267 4.93 -11.25 18.38
CA GLY A 267 5.50 -12.55 18.71
C GLY A 267 4.89 -13.23 19.94
N PRO A 268 5.43 -14.42 20.30
CA PRO A 268 4.93 -15.21 21.40
C PRO A 268 4.90 -14.49 22.77
N ASP A 269 5.87 -13.63 23.02
CA ASP A 269 6.01 -12.87 24.27
C ASP A 269 5.24 -11.55 24.26
N GLY A 270 4.71 -11.15 23.09
CA GLY A 270 3.96 -9.93 22.90
C GLY A 270 2.64 -9.93 23.70
N LYS A 271 2.27 -8.76 24.24
CA LYS A 271 1.05 -8.56 25.03
C LYS A 271 0.15 -7.50 24.40
N VAL A 272 0.12 -7.44 23.08
CA VAL A 272 -0.71 -6.53 22.31
C VAL A 272 -1.95 -7.26 21.82
N PHE A 273 -3.12 -6.63 22.01
CA PHE A 273 -4.41 -7.19 21.64
C PHE A 273 -4.50 -7.41 20.13
N GLY A 274 -4.07 -6.41 19.33
CA GLY A 274 -4.11 -6.54 17.89
C GLY A 274 -3.41 -5.40 17.14
N PHE A 275 -3.43 -5.54 15.81
CA PHE A 275 -2.71 -4.71 14.87
C PHE A 275 -3.62 -4.39 13.69
N PHE A 276 -3.61 -3.15 13.23
CA PHE A 276 -4.18 -2.82 11.94
C PHE A 276 -3.26 -3.36 10.84
N TYR A 277 -3.80 -4.18 9.96
CA TYR A 277 -3.06 -4.85 8.92
C TYR A 277 -3.75 -4.78 7.56
N SER A 278 -2.99 -4.96 6.51
CA SER A 278 -3.47 -5.24 5.16
C SER A 278 -3.23 -6.71 4.81
N THR A 279 -3.79 -7.15 3.70
CA THR A 279 -3.74 -8.54 3.23
C THR A 279 -2.32 -9.08 3.10
N TRP A 280 -1.45 -8.33 2.44
CA TRP A 280 -0.04 -8.70 2.25
C TRP A 280 0.73 -8.84 3.57
N GLY A 281 0.39 -8.02 4.56
CA GLY A 281 1.10 -7.97 5.83
C GLY A 281 0.88 -9.22 6.70
N ILE A 282 -0.22 -9.94 6.50
CA ILE A 282 -0.53 -11.17 7.24
C ILE A 282 0.58 -12.19 7.05
N ASN A 283 0.98 -12.46 5.81
CA ASN A 283 2.04 -13.42 5.51
C ASN A 283 3.43 -12.79 5.50
N PHE A 284 3.55 -11.53 5.07
CA PHE A 284 4.84 -10.87 4.93
C PHE A 284 5.53 -10.60 6.28
N THR A 285 4.76 -10.23 7.31
CA THR A 285 5.33 -9.87 8.62
C THR A 285 4.69 -10.63 9.78
N LEU A 286 3.35 -10.61 9.90
CA LEU A 286 2.65 -11.10 11.07
C LEU A 286 2.90 -12.60 11.30
N LEU A 287 2.86 -13.41 10.25
CA LEU A 287 3.16 -14.84 10.32
C LEU A 287 4.61 -15.05 10.81
N GLY A 288 5.59 -14.41 10.16
CA GLY A 288 7.01 -14.58 10.51
C GLY A 288 7.30 -14.17 11.96
N ASN A 289 6.76 -13.02 12.40
CA ASN A 289 6.95 -12.52 13.75
C ASN A 289 6.24 -13.38 14.82
N SER A 290 5.20 -14.13 14.46
CA SER A 290 4.46 -15.02 15.35
C SER A 290 5.21 -16.31 15.72
N LEU A 291 6.24 -16.68 14.95
CA LEU A 291 6.97 -17.91 15.13
C LEU A 291 8.02 -17.79 16.24
N ALA A 292 8.20 -18.86 17.03
CA ALA A 292 9.29 -18.97 18.00
C ALA A 292 10.63 -19.34 17.32
N ASP A 293 10.56 -20.09 16.22
CA ASP A 293 11.72 -20.47 15.40
C ASP A 293 11.38 -20.27 13.91
N SER A 294 11.98 -19.26 13.30
CA SER A 294 11.78 -18.95 11.88
C SER A 294 12.38 -19.99 10.92
N ASN A 295 13.23 -20.90 11.39
CA ASN A 295 13.81 -21.98 10.59
C ASN A 295 12.99 -23.28 10.67
N ALA A 296 12.02 -23.36 11.60
CA ALA A 296 11.11 -24.50 11.70
C ALA A 296 9.85 -24.25 10.85
N PRO A 297 9.10 -25.30 10.49
CA PRO A 297 7.84 -25.16 9.77
C PRO A 297 6.87 -24.20 10.46
N ALA A 298 6.18 -23.38 9.65
CA ALA A 298 5.12 -22.48 10.12
C ALA A 298 3.82 -23.30 10.33
N GLU A 299 3.66 -23.84 11.52
CA GLU A 299 2.53 -24.71 11.90
C GLU A 299 2.20 -24.58 13.39
N VAL A 300 1.07 -25.14 13.79
CA VAL A 300 0.65 -25.19 15.19
C VAL A 300 1.71 -25.87 16.06
N GLY A 301 2.15 -25.17 17.11
CA GLY A 301 3.24 -25.58 17.99
C GLY A 301 4.52 -24.79 17.81
N ASN A 302 4.67 -24.04 16.70
CA ASN A 302 5.74 -23.09 16.53
C ASN A 302 5.27 -21.69 16.89
N GLY A 303 5.70 -21.21 18.08
CA GLY A 303 5.28 -19.91 18.61
C GLY A 303 3.78 -19.83 18.86
N ILE A 304 3.15 -18.83 18.29
CA ILE A 304 1.71 -18.56 18.40
C ILE A 304 0.98 -18.74 17.06
N PHE A 305 1.53 -19.56 16.17
CA PHE A 305 0.86 -19.89 14.92
C PHE A 305 -0.56 -20.44 15.19
N GLY A 306 -1.56 -19.86 14.55
CA GLY A 306 -2.98 -20.18 14.75
C GLY A 306 -3.68 -19.38 15.86
N ASP A 307 -2.96 -18.54 16.62
CA ASP A 307 -3.53 -17.68 17.66
C ASP A 307 -3.97 -16.29 17.16
N TYR A 308 -3.82 -16.02 15.87
CA TYR A 308 -4.38 -14.82 15.25
C TYR A 308 -5.71 -15.10 14.57
N ALA A 309 -6.56 -14.08 14.54
CA ALA A 309 -7.72 -13.97 13.68
C ALA A 309 -7.86 -12.51 13.21
N VAL A 310 -8.73 -12.28 12.22
CA VAL A 310 -9.01 -10.94 11.72
C VAL A 310 -10.49 -10.59 11.82
N CYS A 311 -10.78 -9.31 12.00
CA CYS A 311 -12.11 -8.72 11.93
C CYS A 311 -12.05 -7.37 11.19
N GLU A 312 -13.20 -6.80 10.82
CA GLU A 312 -13.22 -5.53 10.05
C GLU A 312 -12.63 -4.36 10.85
N GLY A 313 -12.73 -4.40 12.18
CA GLY A 313 -12.36 -3.29 13.04
C GLY A 313 -13.40 -2.15 13.01
N PRO A 314 -13.03 -0.95 13.49
CA PRO A 314 -13.96 0.16 13.66
C PRO A 314 -14.30 0.88 12.35
N GLN A 315 -13.48 0.75 11.31
CA GLN A 315 -13.60 1.54 10.10
C GLN A 315 -12.83 0.89 8.93
N PRO A 316 -13.39 0.87 7.70
CA PRO A 316 -12.67 0.39 6.52
C PRO A 316 -11.51 1.32 6.15
N TYR A 317 -10.44 0.73 5.63
CA TYR A 317 -9.27 1.45 5.13
C TYR A 317 -8.49 0.55 4.16
N TYR A 318 -7.50 1.11 3.49
CA TYR A 318 -6.53 0.33 2.72
C TYR A 318 -5.11 0.63 3.19
N TRP A 319 -4.18 -0.28 2.89
CA TRP A 319 -2.77 -0.06 3.18
C TRP A 319 -1.88 -0.74 2.16
N GLY A 320 -1.06 0.08 1.48
CA GLY A 320 -0.12 -0.39 0.48
C GLY A 320 -0.79 -0.68 -0.88
N GLY A 321 -0.17 -1.57 -1.63
CA GLY A 321 -0.53 -1.90 -3.00
C GLY A 321 0.52 -1.38 -3.98
N THR A 322 0.68 -2.15 -5.05
CA THR A 322 1.71 -1.92 -6.05
C THR A 322 1.07 -1.82 -7.42
N TRP A 323 1.24 -0.69 -8.10
CA TRP A 323 0.74 -0.48 -9.47
C TRP A 323 1.86 -0.68 -10.48
N ILE A 324 1.51 -1.34 -11.57
CA ILE A 324 2.32 -1.52 -12.77
C ILE A 324 2.04 -0.32 -13.68
N CYS A 325 3.05 0.51 -13.95
CA CYS A 325 2.98 1.64 -14.84
C CYS A 325 3.87 1.41 -16.06
N ALA A 326 3.37 1.79 -17.25
CA ALA A 326 4.15 1.79 -18.46
C ALA A 326 4.87 3.14 -18.63
N ALA A 327 6.16 3.10 -18.96
CA ALA A 327 6.96 4.31 -19.13
C ALA A 327 6.80 4.91 -20.53
N ALA A 328 6.68 6.23 -20.62
CA ALA A 328 6.68 6.94 -21.88
C ALA A 328 7.99 6.69 -22.65
N GLY A 329 7.89 6.37 -23.94
CA GLY A 329 9.03 6.07 -24.81
C GLY A 329 9.47 4.61 -24.79
N THR A 330 8.72 3.71 -24.14
CA THR A 330 8.89 2.26 -24.30
C THR A 330 8.66 1.83 -25.75
N ASP A 331 9.36 0.79 -26.19
CA ASP A 331 9.15 0.11 -27.48
C ASP A 331 8.57 -1.32 -27.27
N ASN A 332 8.06 -1.63 -26.06
CA ASN A 332 7.54 -2.92 -25.67
C ASN A 332 6.03 -2.90 -25.31
N ALA A 333 5.25 -2.01 -25.94
CA ALA A 333 3.84 -1.77 -25.57
C ALA A 333 2.97 -3.03 -25.60
N GLU A 334 3.14 -3.92 -26.58
CA GLU A 334 2.35 -5.16 -26.69
C GLU A 334 2.71 -6.15 -25.56
N THR A 335 3.99 -6.29 -25.24
CA THR A 335 4.42 -7.12 -24.09
C THR A 335 3.89 -6.57 -22.78
N ILE A 336 3.95 -5.24 -22.58
CA ILE A 336 3.42 -4.57 -21.38
C ILE A 336 1.92 -4.81 -21.26
N LYS A 337 1.18 -4.67 -22.37
CA LYS A 337 -0.26 -4.96 -22.42
C LYS A 337 -0.58 -6.38 -21.94
N ASP A 338 0.15 -7.37 -22.45
CA ASP A 338 -0.07 -8.77 -22.08
C ASP A 338 0.27 -9.01 -20.62
N VAL A 339 1.39 -8.49 -20.11
CA VAL A 339 1.78 -8.54 -18.70
C VAL A 339 0.70 -7.93 -17.80
N MET A 340 0.24 -6.73 -18.12
CA MET A 340 -0.80 -6.05 -17.34
C MET A 340 -2.10 -6.85 -17.37
N ALA A 341 -2.56 -7.29 -18.54
CA ALA A 341 -3.80 -8.06 -18.69
C ALA A 341 -3.75 -9.38 -17.91
N LYS A 342 -2.66 -10.14 -18.03
CA LYS A 342 -2.50 -11.44 -17.36
C LYS A 342 -2.40 -11.29 -15.84
N LEU A 343 -1.49 -10.45 -15.36
CA LEU A 343 -1.22 -10.37 -13.92
C LEU A 343 -2.28 -9.59 -13.14
N THR A 344 -3.09 -8.73 -13.79
CA THR A 344 -4.03 -7.88 -13.07
C THR A 344 -5.51 -8.08 -13.43
N CYS A 345 -5.81 -8.78 -14.55
CA CYS A 345 -7.19 -8.95 -15.00
C CYS A 345 -7.61 -10.42 -15.13
N ASP A 346 -6.66 -11.36 -15.23
CA ASP A 346 -6.94 -12.79 -15.41
C ASP A 346 -7.39 -13.40 -14.08
N LYS A 347 -8.60 -13.97 -14.08
CA LYS A 347 -9.21 -14.58 -12.89
C LYS A 347 -8.44 -15.79 -12.37
N ASP A 348 -7.99 -16.68 -13.26
CA ASP A 348 -7.32 -17.91 -12.85
C ASP A 348 -5.95 -17.60 -12.24
N ILE A 349 -5.24 -16.61 -12.78
CA ILE A 349 -3.99 -16.10 -12.21
C ILE A 349 -4.25 -15.46 -10.85
N ALA A 350 -5.29 -14.66 -10.71
CA ALA A 350 -5.68 -14.04 -9.44
C ALA A 350 -6.00 -15.10 -8.36
N LEU A 351 -6.74 -16.15 -8.71
CA LEU A 351 -7.02 -17.29 -7.83
C LEU A 351 -5.74 -18.00 -7.40
N ALA A 352 -4.82 -18.26 -8.34
CA ALA A 352 -3.54 -18.91 -8.06
C ALA A 352 -2.70 -18.07 -7.09
N ILE A 353 -2.52 -16.78 -7.37
CA ILE A 353 -1.78 -15.85 -6.49
C ILE A 353 -2.38 -15.87 -5.08
N THR A 354 -3.69 -15.70 -4.94
CA THR A 354 -4.33 -15.66 -3.62
C THR A 354 -4.21 -16.99 -2.88
N THR A 355 -4.38 -18.10 -3.58
CA THR A 355 -4.30 -19.45 -2.97
C THR A 355 -2.90 -19.74 -2.42
N ASP A 356 -1.87 -19.40 -3.18
CA ASP A 356 -0.48 -19.71 -2.83
C ASP A 356 0.10 -18.73 -1.80
N THR A 357 -0.31 -17.45 -1.87
CA THR A 357 0.31 -16.36 -1.08
C THR A 357 -0.59 -15.82 0.01
N GLN A 358 -1.88 -16.16 0.03
CA GLN A 358 -2.93 -15.61 0.88
C GLN A 358 -3.08 -14.07 0.73
N ASP A 359 -2.50 -13.49 -0.32
CA ASP A 359 -2.70 -12.08 -0.67
C ASP A 359 -4.11 -11.88 -1.25
N TYR A 360 -4.61 -10.65 -1.20
CA TYR A 360 -5.92 -10.30 -1.74
C TYR A 360 -5.76 -9.64 -3.10
N THR A 361 -6.08 -10.37 -4.17
CA THR A 361 -5.87 -9.88 -5.52
C THR A 361 -6.97 -8.93 -5.99
N ASN A 362 -6.63 -8.08 -6.96
CA ASN A 362 -7.51 -7.05 -7.50
C ASN A 362 -8.43 -7.61 -8.60
N ASN A 363 -9.12 -8.71 -8.29
CA ASN A 363 -10.09 -9.33 -9.18
C ASN A 363 -11.33 -9.74 -8.37
N VAL A 364 -12.41 -8.98 -8.55
CA VAL A 364 -13.65 -9.12 -7.77
C VAL A 364 -14.21 -10.54 -7.90
N GLU A 365 -14.25 -11.09 -9.12
CA GLU A 365 -14.84 -12.43 -9.36
C GLU A 365 -14.02 -13.54 -8.68
N ALA A 366 -12.68 -13.45 -8.74
CA ALA A 366 -11.80 -14.39 -8.05
C ALA A 366 -11.96 -14.32 -6.53
N MET A 367 -12.03 -13.11 -5.99
CA MET A 367 -12.17 -12.90 -4.55
C MET A 367 -13.54 -13.32 -4.03
N ASP A 368 -14.61 -13.08 -4.78
CA ASP A 368 -15.97 -13.54 -4.43
C ASP A 368 -16.08 -15.08 -4.47
N GLU A 369 -15.40 -15.73 -5.40
CA GLU A 369 -15.30 -17.19 -5.46
C GLU A 369 -14.62 -17.76 -4.20
N LEU A 370 -13.46 -17.27 -3.83
CA LEU A 370 -12.75 -17.69 -2.62
C LEU A 370 -13.48 -17.30 -1.33
N ALA A 371 -14.12 -16.13 -1.31
CA ALA A 371 -14.92 -15.70 -0.17
C ALA A 371 -16.09 -16.63 0.12
N SER A 372 -16.66 -17.26 -0.92
CA SER A 372 -17.80 -18.18 -0.85
C SER A 372 -17.39 -19.64 -0.73
N SER A 373 -16.11 -19.95 -0.75
CA SER A 373 -15.56 -21.32 -0.72
C SER A 373 -15.24 -21.76 0.70
N ASP A 374 -14.68 -22.98 0.82
CA ASP A 374 -14.09 -23.53 2.04
C ASP A 374 -12.62 -23.12 2.24
N TYR A 375 -12.16 -22.08 1.53
CA TYR A 375 -10.83 -21.49 1.72
C TYR A 375 -10.61 -21.10 3.18
N ALA A 376 -9.47 -21.50 3.72
CA ALA A 376 -9.17 -21.30 5.13
C ALA A 376 -7.66 -21.08 5.35
N SER A 377 -7.30 -20.04 6.08
CA SER A 377 -5.93 -19.80 6.51
C SER A 377 -5.63 -20.57 7.79
N ALA A 378 -4.70 -21.52 7.73
CA ALA A 378 -4.23 -22.24 8.91
C ALA A 378 -3.59 -21.29 9.94
N PHE A 379 -2.89 -20.27 9.48
CA PHE A 379 -2.30 -19.24 10.33
C PHE A 379 -3.36 -18.46 11.13
N LEU A 380 -4.51 -18.18 10.52
CA LEU A 380 -5.62 -17.50 11.17
C LEU A 380 -6.61 -18.47 11.86
N GLY A 381 -6.12 -19.65 12.25
CA GLY A 381 -6.92 -20.63 12.99
C GLY A 381 -8.07 -21.23 12.17
N GLY A 382 -7.93 -21.32 10.87
CA GLY A 382 -8.94 -21.85 9.95
C GLY A 382 -9.96 -20.82 9.46
N GLN A 383 -9.71 -19.53 9.65
CA GLN A 383 -10.61 -18.48 9.20
C GLN A 383 -10.49 -18.25 7.68
N ASN A 384 -11.62 -18.08 6.99
CA ASN A 384 -11.65 -17.51 5.65
C ASN A 384 -11.61 -15.98 5.75
N HIS A 385 -10.41 -15.41 5.72
CA HIS A 385 -10.23 -13.96 5.81
C HIS A 385 -10.56 -13.25 4.50
N ILE A 386 -10.52 -13.95 3.36
CA ILE A 386 -10.89 -13.39 2.06
C ILE A 386 -12.35 -12.90 2.07
N ALA A 387 -13.25 -13.63 2.74
CA ALA A 387 -14.65 -13.22 2.87
C ALA A 387 -14.82 -11.86 3.59
N LEU A 388 -13.97 -11.56 4.57
CA LEU A 388 -13.99 -10.27 5.28
C LEU A 388 -13.42 -9.15 4.42
N PHE A 389 -12.33 -9.40 3.70
CA PHE A 389 -11.75 -8.44 2.78
C PHE A 389 -12.69 -8.12 1.61
N ALA A 390 -13.37 -9.14 1.04
CA ALA A 390 -14.36 -8.95 -0.01
C ALA A 390 -15.54 -8.05 0.43
N LYS A 391 -15.90 -8.13 1.71
CA LYS A 391 -16.92 -7.25 2.31
C LYS A 391 -16.40 -5.83 2.57
N ALA A 392 -15.14 -5.67 2.96
CA ALA A 392 -14.53 -4.38 3.30
C ALA A 392 -14.14 -3.56 2.06
N ALA A 393 -13.55 -4.19 1.04
CA ALA A 393 -12.98 -3.54 -0.13
C ALA A 393 -13.95 -2.59 -0.87
N PRO A 394 -15.24 -2.93 -1.10
CA PRO A 394 -16.18 -2.02 -1.77
C PRO A 394 -16.50 -0.72 -1.01
N ASN A 395 -16.15 -0.66 0.29
CA ASN A 395 -16.44 0.50 1.15
C ASN A 395 -15.24 1.47 1.25
N ILE A 396 -14.14 1.17 0.57
CA ILE A 396 -12.96 2.04 0.52
C ILE A 396 -13.22 3.15 -0.48
N ASP A 397 -13.03 4.40 -0.05
CA ASP A 397 -13.17 5.60 -0.86
C ASP A 397 -11.87 6.39 -0.86
N MET A 398 -11.22 6.47 -2.02
CA MET A 398 -9.95 7.18 -2.23
C MET A 398 -10.10 8.46 -3.06
N SER A 399 -11.32 8.98 -3.17
CA SER A 399 -11.61 10.21 -3.93
C SER A 399 -10.92 11.47 -3.38
N ASN A 400 -10.49 11.44 -2.13
CA ASN A 400 -9.76 12.52 -1.48
C ASN A 400 -8.23 12.34 -1.48
N ALA A 401 -7.71 11.29 -2.11
CA ALA A 401 -6.26 11.10 -2.24
C ALA A 401 -5.63 12.20 -3.10
N GLY A 402 -4.42 12.63 -2.74
CA GLY A 402 -3.71 13.72 -3.41
C GLY A 402 -2.19 13.51 -3.47
N PRO A 403 -1.49 14.25 -4.35
CA PRO A 403 -0.04 14.10 -4.54
C PRO A 403 0.79 14.52 -3.31
N TYR A 404 0.16 15.20 -2.35
CA TYR A 404 0.80 15.63 -1.10
C TYR A 404 0.62 14.64 0.05
N ASP A 405 -0.16 13.57 -0.13
CA ASP A 405 -0.54 12.64 0.93
C ASP A 405 0.67 12.02 1.62
N GLN A 406 1.65 11.52 0.86
CA GLN A 406 2.86 10.95 1.44
C GLN A 406 3.54 11.94 2.39
N GLY A 407 3.84 13.13 1.93
CA GLY A 407 4.58 14.10 2.73
C GLY A 407 3.78 14.62 3.92
N CYS A 408 2.48 14.85 3.76
CA CYS A 408 1.61 15.29 4.85
C CYS A 408 1.42 14.19 5.91
N ASN A 409 1.22 12.94 5.49
CA ASN A 409 1.08 11.80 6.39
C ASN A 409 2.38 11.53 7.17
N GLU A 410 3.54 11.51 6.51
CA GLU A 410 4.84 11.37 7.18
C GLU A 410 5.14 12.56 8.11
N GLY A 411 4.83 13.77 7.65
CA GLY A 411 5.06 15.00 8.37
C GLY A 411 4.26 15.09 9.67
N ILE A 412 2.95 14.75 9.63
CA ILE A 412 2.09 14.80 10.82
C ILE A 412 2.50 13.76 11.86
N GLN A 413 2.82 12.53 11.44
CA GLN A 413 3.28 11.48 12.35
C GLN A 413 4.61 11.87 13.02
N THR A 414 5.53 12.42 12.26
CA THR A 414 6.82 12.90 12.78
C THR A 414 6.66 14.06 13.76
N ALA A 415 5.87 15.06 13.41
CA ALA A 415 5.71 16.29 14.19
C ALA A 415 5.02 16.06 15.55
N PHE A 416 4.11 15.07 15.62
CA PHE A 416 3.33 14.83 16.83
C PHE A 416 3.91 13.78 17.80
N LYS A 417 5.01 13.11 17.44
CA LYS A 417 5.61 12.07 18.29
C LYS A 417 6.00 12.60 19.68
N ASP A 418 6.69 13.74 19.74
CA ASP A 418 7.07 14.37 21.00
C ASP A 418 5.86 14.87 21.81
N TYR A 419 4.78 15.26 21.14
CA TYR A 419 3.52 15.60 21.80
C TYR A 419 2.89 14.36 22.44
N PHE A 420 2.88 13.24 21.78
CA PHE A 420 2.36 11.99 22.35
C PHE A 420 3.12 11.61 23.63
N ASP A 421 4.42 11.78 23.65
CA ASP A 421 5.28 11.53 24.82
C ASP A 421 5.19 12.62 25.93
N GLY A 422 4.49 13.71 25.66
CA GLY A 422 4.37 14.81 26.62
C GLY A 422 5.62 15.69 26.72
N VAL A 423 6.52 15.62 25.75
CA VAL A 423 7.76 16.44 25.68
C VAL A 423 7.45 17.84 25.21
N VAL A 424 6.51 17.99 24.27
CA VAL A 424 6.05 19.30 23.78
C VAL A 424 4.54 19.43 23.92
N ASP A 425 4.03 20.67 23.87
CA ASP A 425 2.59 20.94 23.79
C ASP A 425 2.07 20.83 22.34
N ILE A 426 0.75 20.84 22.19
CA ILE A 426 0.09 20.67 20.90
C ILE A 426 0.41 21.81 19.92
N ASP A 427 0.58 23.05 20.41
CA ASP A 427 0.88 24.19 19.57
C ASP A 427 2.29 24.08 18.99
N THR A 428 3.23 23.58 19.78
CA THR A 428 4.59 23.28 19.30
C THR A 428 4.57 22.15 18.25
N ALA A 429 3.80 21.07 18.46
CA ALA A 429 3.67 19.98 17.50
C ALA A 429 3.06 20.47 16.17
N LYS A 430 2.00 21.30 16.23
CA LYS A 430 1.40 21.94 15.06
C LYS A 430 2.42 22.78 14.29
N LYS A 431 3.19 23.61 14.97
CA LYS A 431 4.22 24.42 14.34
C LYS A 431 5.35 23.58 13.73
N ASN A 432 5.71 22.47 14.34
CA ASN A 432 6.68 21.54 13.77
C ASN A 432 6.16 20.96 12.45
N PHE A 433 4.88 20.54 12.40
CA PHE A 433 4.25 20.07 11.16
C PHE A 433 4.26 21.16 10.08
N GLU A 434 3.85 22.39 10.41
CA GLU A 434 3.89 23.53 9.48
C GLU A 434 5.30 23.72 8.89
N THR A 435 6.33 23.65 9.74
CA THR A 435 7.73 23.77 9.31
C THR A 435 8.13 22.67 8.36
N ILE A 436 7.85 21.39 8.70
CA ILE A 436 8.17 20.22 7.89
C ILE A 436 7.53 20.34 6.49
N ILE A 437 6.25 20.72 6.43
CA ILE A 437 5.51 20.76 5.18
C ILE A 437 5.95 21.94 4.30
N MET A 438 6.16 23.13 4.88
CA MET A 438 6.61 24.28 4.11
C MET A 438 8.07 24.14 3.60
N GLU A 439 8.90 23.37 4.31
CA GLU A 439 10.25 23.02 3.81
C GLU A 439 10.19 21.98 2.69
N LYS A 440 9.30 20.98 2.80
CA LYS A 440 9.15 19.91 1.80
C LYS A 440 8.48 20.43 0.51
N TYR A 441 7.51 21.32 0.64
CA TYR A 441 6.68 21.85 -0.45
C TYR A 441 6.68 23.38 -0.46
N PRO A 442 7.72 24.03 -1.03
CA PRO A 442 7.88 25.48 -0.99
C PRO A 442 6.78 26.28 -1.70
N GLU A 443 5.96 25.64 -2.52
CA GLU A 443 4.79 26.25 -3.17
C GLU A 443 3.58 26.42 -2.24
N LEU A 444 3.54 25.69 -1.13
CA LEU A 444 2.47 25.82 -0.13
C LEU A 444 2.71 27.05 0.75
N THR A 445 1.63 27.70 1.20
CA THR A 445 1.72 29.03 1.84
C THR A 445 1.14 29.10 3.25
N GLU A 446 0.24 28.18 3.61
CA GLU A 446 -0.38 28.14 4.94
C GLU A 446 -0.87 26.75 5.31
N VAL A 447 -1.03 26.51 6.61
CA VAL A 447 -1.69 25.32 7.16
C VAL A 447 -2.90 25.75 7.97
N VAL A 448 -4.06 25.17 7.68
CA VAL A 448 -5.31 25.42 8.39
C VAL A 448 -5.66 24.17 9.23
N TRP A 449 -5.90 24.42 10.50
CA TRP A 449 -6.30 23.40 11.48
C TRP A 449 -7.82 23.43 11.71
N PRO A 450 -8.48 22.30 12.00
CA PRO A 450 -9.92 22.24 12.31
C PRO A 450 -10.28 22.88 13.65
#